data_bce76fc83b1a9998d8da462fc4c9acd8
#
_entry.id   bce76fc83b1a9998d8da462fc4c9acd8
#
_cell.length_a   1.000
_cell.length_b   1.000
_cell.length_c   1.000
_cell.angle_alpha   90.00
_cell.angle_beta   90.00
_cell.angle_gamma   90.00
#
_symmetry.space_group_name_H-M   'P 1'
#
loop_
_entity.id
_entity.type
_entity.pdbx_description
1 polymer ?
#
loop_
_entity_poly.entity_id
_entity_poly.type
_entity_poly.pdbx_seq_one_letter_code
_entity_poly.pdbx_strand_id
1 'polypeptide(L)'
;MSGKKVILSAVLLCMVVPSFAQLQKNYIIHDVVPTENVTSLEFNPSLEVLDNSAGTSISKMAFKAGFMVDEHFNIGLEVPLMRYESDGFAKNGLGDVSLSLTATQYEWGALSLGTSFEFIAPTATDDVLGSGKMQFSPSLYAVLMPGEHFFLAMGYKQYWSVFGNGNRADIDKGRFRAIFGYLSSDQWWVMADPRYVIDYQDSARAHFAPEFEIGTMVNPGASVYLRGGGKMGGNLPGPDWIVSVGFKVLHL
;
A
#
# COMPACT_ATOMS: atom_id res chain seq x y z
N MET A 1 14.02 -45.41 14.22
CA MET A 1 14.60 -45.10 12.91
C MET A 1 13.58 -44.31 12.08
N SER A 2 13.36 -43.05 12.36
CA SER A 2 12.35 -42.23 11.59
C SER A 2 12.71 -40.74 11.39
N GLY A 3 13.86 -40.26 11.91
CA GLY A 3 14.20 -38.83 11.81
C GLY A 3 14.97 -38.35 10.59
N LYS A 4 15.49 -39.26 9.76
CA LYS A 4 16.36 -38.89 8.62
C LYS A 4 15.64 -38.67 7.29
N LYS A 5 14.37 -39.11 7.17
CA LYS A 5 13.62 -38.95 5.88
C LYS A 5 12.93 -37.58 5.73
N VAL A 6 12.65 -36.89 6.83
CA VAL A 6 11.98 -35.56 6.78
C VAL A 6 12.95 -34.46 6.37
N ILE A 7 14.23 -34.58 6.76
CA ILE A 7 15.26 -33.57 6.41
C ILE A 7 15.65 -33.64 4.93
N LEU A 8 15.60 -34.83 4.33
CA LEU A 8 15.96 -35.00 2.91
C LEU A 8 14.89 -34.44 1.96
N SER A 9 13.61 -34.47 2.34
CA SER A 9 12.52 -33.88 1.55
C SER A 9 12.51 -32.35 1.58
N ALA A 10 12.94 -31.73 2.68
CA ALA A 10 13.07 -30.28 2.78
C ALA A 10 14.26 -29.74 1.97
N VAL A 11 15.35 -30.50 1.90
CA VAL A 11 16.55 -30.11 1.12
C VAL A 11 16.33 -30.26 -0.38
N LEU A 12 15.49 -31.22 -0.83
CA LEU A 12 15.22 -31.42 -2.26
C LEU A 12 14.27 -30.35 -2.83
N LEU A 13 13.42 -29.74 -1.99
CA LEU A 13 12.55 -28.62 -2.39
C LEU A 13 13.33 -27.33 -2.62
N CYS A 14 14.52 -27.18 -2.01
CA CYS A 14 15.39 -26.00 -2.15
C CYS A 14 16.25 -25.98 -3.41
N MET A 15 16.31 -27.07 -4.20
CA MET A 15 17.23 -27.18 -5.34
C MET A 15 16.58 -26.95 -6.73
N VAL A 16 15.30 -26.59 -6.81
CA VAL A 16 14.59 -26.47 -8.11
C VAL A 16 13.98 -25.07 -8.27
N VAL A 17 14.63 -24.03 -7.79
CA VAL A 17 14.17 -22.66 -8.08
C VAL A 17 15.24 -21.91 -8.85
N PRO A 18 15.21 -21.91 -10.19
CA PRO A 18 16.03 -20.98 -10.96
C PRO A 18 15.55 -19.56 -10.70
N SER A 19 16.45 -18.73 -10.20
CA SER A 19 16.48 -17.27 -10.21
C SER A 19 15.17 -16.53 -10.57
N PHE A 20 14.21 -16.47 -9.65
CA PHE A 20 13.02 -15.60 -9.75
C PHE A 20 13.36 -14.10 -9.72
N ALA A 21 14.56 -13.74 -9.29
CA ALA A 21 15.05 -12.36 -9.29
C ALA A 21 15.04 -11.68 -10.68
N GLN A 22 15.02 -12.46 -11.76
CA GLN A 22 14.98 -11.91 -13.12
C GLN A 22 13.56 -11.58 -13.59
N LEU A 23 12.53 -12.25 -13.06
CA LEU A 23 11.14 -11.99 -13.40
C LEU A 23 10.55 -10.79 -12.64
N GLN A 24 11.01 -10.56 -11.42
CA GLN A 24 10.63 -9.36 -10.64
C GLN A 24 10.99 -8.04 -11.33
N LYS A 25 11.99 -8.02 -12.20
CA LYS A 25 12.44 -6.80 -12.90
C LYS A 25 11.46 -6.26 -13.93
N ASN A 26 10.45 -7.03 -14.34
CA ASN A 26 9.56 -6.67 -15.44
C ASN A 26 8.14 -6.26 -15.03
N TYR A 27 7.75 -6.47 -13.77
CA TYR A 27 6.39 -6.18 -13.29
C TYR A 27 6.44 -5.31 -12.05
N ILE A 28 5.96 -4.10 -12.18
CA ILE A 28 5.92 -3.14 -11.11
C ILE A 28 4.52 -3.10 -10.56
N ILE A 29 4.34 -3.81 -9.47
CA ILE A 29 3.06 -3.92 -8.78
C ILE A 29 3.02 -2.83 -7.71
N HIS A 30 2.17 -1.85 -7.96
CA HIS A 30 1.99 -0.68 -7.14
C HIS A 30 1.70 -0.98 -5.66
N ASP A 31 2.40 -0.30 -4.73
CA ASP A 31 2.18 -0.29 -3.27
C ASP A 31 2.07 -1.68 -2.62
N VAL A 32 2.27 -2.75 -3.39
CA VAL A 32 1.95 -4.11 -3.02
C VAL A 32 3.19 -4.93 -2.78
N VAL A 33 4.18 -4.73 -3.63
CA VAL A 33 5.46 -5.41 -3.52
C VAL A 33 6.51 -4.40 -3.12
N PRO A 34 6.82 -4.33 -1.82
CA PRO A 34 7.88 -3.45 -1.32
C PRO A 34 9.29 -3.85 -1.78
N THR A 35 9.39 -4.91 -2.58
CA THR A 35 10.63 -5.39 -3.18
C THR A 35 11.05 -4.60 -4.42
N GLU A 36 10.25 -3.63 -4.86
CA GLU A 36 10.61 -2.79 -5.99
C GLU A 36 11.48 -1.62 -5.56
N ASN A 37 12.76 -1.87 -5.45
CA ASN A 37 13.75 -0.84 -5.24
C ASN A 37 14.07 -0.16 -6.58
N VAL A 38 13.16 0.64 -7.08
CA VAL A 38 13.34 1.43 -8.32
C VAL A 38 13.03 2.89 -8.05
N THR A 39 13.78 3.77 -8.69
CA THR A 39 13.44 5.19 -8.71
C THR A 39 12.19 5.38 -9.57
N SER A 40 11.19 6.04 -9.03
CA SER A 40 9.89 6.17 -9.68
C SER A 40 9.19 7.48 -9.34
N LEU A 41 8.35 7.95 -10.28
CA LEU A 41 7.35 8.99 -10.03
C LEU A 41 5.97 8.44 -10.32
N GLU A 42 5.03 8.73 -9.43
CA GLU A 42 3.63 8.32 -9.59
C GLU A 42 2.70 9.50 -9.39
N PHE A 43 1.68 9.56 -10.24
CA PHE A 43 0.53 10.43 -10.11
C PHE A 43 -0.71 9.58 -9.90
N ASN A 44 -1.40 9.75 -8.78
CA ASN A 44 -2.54 8.94 -8.39
C ASN A 44 -3.72 9.82 -7.95
N PRO A 45 -4.63 10.22 -8.86
CA PRO A 45 -5.93 10.77 -8.52
C PRO A 45 -6.86 9.69 -7.96
N SER A 46 -7.56 10.02 -6.88
CA SER A 46 -8.58 9.17 -6.27
C SER A 46 -9.78 9.96 -5.79
N LEU A 47 -10.93 9.29 -5.74
CA LEU A 47 -12.16 9.77 -5.13
C LEU A 47 -12.62 8.74 -4.11
N GLU A 48 -12.79 9.19 -2.87
CA GLU A 48 -13.36 8.41 -1.76
C GLU A 48 -14.70 9.04 -1.36
N VAL A 49 -15.76 8.26 -1.38
CA VAL A 49 -17.04 8.65 -0.80
C VAL A 49 -17.11 8.05 0.59
N LEU A 50 -17.05 8.93 1.60
CA LEU A 50 -17.01 8.54 3.00
C LEU A 50 -18.41 8.23 3.55
N ASP A 51 -19.41 8.98 3.10
CA ASP A 51 -20.82 8.78 3.43
C ASP A 51 -21.68 9.25 2.25
N ASN A 52 -22.26 8.28 1.57
CA ASN A 52 -23.09 8.53 0.39
C ASN A 52 -24.40 9.24 0.77
N SER A 53 -24.93 9.03 1.98
CA SER A 53 -26.17 9.64 2.46
C SER A 53 -26.00 11.10 2.84
N ALA A 54 -24.82 11.47 3.36
CA ALA A 54 -24.46 12.85 3.75
C ALA A 54 -23.74 13.60 2.62
N GLY A 55 -23.51 12.98 1.45
CA GLY A 55 -22.75 13.58 0.35
C GLY A 55 -21.29 13.91 0.71
N THR A 56 -20.71 13.20 1.67
CA THR A 56 -19.35 13.45 2.14
C THR A 56 -18.32 12.70 1.31
N SER A 57 -17.41 13.43 0.70
CA SER A 57 -16.36 12.87 -0.16
C SER A 57 -15.01 13.54 0.02
N ILE A 58 -13.95 12.79 -0.34
CA ILE A 58 -12.59 13.30 -0.46
C ILE A 58 -12.08 12.96 -1.87
N SER A 59 -11.72 14.01 -2.62
CA SER A 59 -10.92 13.86 -3.83
C SER A 59 -9.46 14.11 -3.47
N LYS A 60 -8.55 13.20 -3.88
CA LYS A 60 -7.12 13.31 -3.63
C LYS A 60 -6.36 13.18 -4.95
N MET A 61 -5.35 14.03 -5.17
CA MET A 61 -4.32 13.88 -6.18
C MET A 61 -2.99 13.67 -5.46
N ALA A 62 -2.54 12.44 -5.39
CA ALA A 62 -1.26 12.11 -4.76
C ALA A 62 -0.12 12.14 -5.81
N PHE A 63 0.93 12.89 -5.49
CA PHE A 63 2.21 12.85 -6.17
C PHE A 63 3.16 12.06 -5.29
N LYS A 64 3.67 10.96 -5.82
CA LYS A 64 4.59 10.10 -5.11
C LYS A 64 5.92 10.05 -5.84
N ALA A 65 7.01 10.06 -5.10
CA ALA A 65 8.35 9.86 -5.62
C ALA A 65 9.02 8.75 -4.80
N GLY A 66 9.62 7.78 -5.46
CA GLY A 66 10.44 6.73 -4.87
C GLY A 66 11.87 6.87 -5.34
N PHE A 67 12.82 6.84 -4.43
CA PHE A 67 14.24 6.90 -4.73
C PHE A 67 14.93 5.64 -4.23
N MET A 68 15.44 4.85 -5.15
CA MET A 68 16.27 3.70 -4.81
C MET A 68 17.63 4.21 -4.28
N VAL A 69 17.95 3.83 -3.04
CA VAL A 69 19.24 4.12 -2.41
C VAL A 69 20.23 3.02 -2.76
N ASP A 70 19.81 1.77 -2.62
CA ASP A 70 20.50 0.58 -3.08
C ASP A 70 19.48 -0.55 -3.37
N GLU A 71 19.96 -1.75 -3.64
CA GLU A 71 19.08 -2.89 -3.97
C GLU A 71 18.14 -3.34 -2.84
N HIS A 72 18.38 -2.85 -1.60
CA HIS A 72 17.59 -3.22 -0.42
C HIS A 72 16.79 -2.05 0.16
N PHE A 73 17.14 -0.80 -0.18
CA PHE A 73 16.55 0.39 0.45
C PHE A 73 15.92 1.34 -0.56
N ASN A 74 14.72 1.78 -0.25
CA ASN A 74 14.00 2.80 -1.00
C ASN A 74 13.48 3.89 -0.05
N ILE A 75 13.57 5.15 -0.47
CA ILE A 75 12.99 6.31 0.22
C ILE A 75 11.81 6.80 -0.62
N GLY A 76 10.64 6.91 0.00
CA GLY A 76 9.43 7.40 -0.64
C GLY A 76 8.98 8.74 -0.09
N LEU A 77 8.41 9.58 -0.94
CA LEU A 77 7.76 10.84 -0.59
C LEU A 77 6.36 10.85 -1.22
N GLU A 78 5.33 11.18 -0.45
CA GLU A 78 3.99 11.43 -0.97
C GLU A 78 3.54 12.86 -0.59
N VAL A 79 3.06 13.61 -1.59
CA VAL A 79 2.49 14.94 -1.44
C VAL A 79 1.06 14.91 -1.96
N PRO A 80 0.02 14.91 -1.09
CA PRO A 80 -1.37 14.87 -1.50
C PRO A 80 -1.96 16.28 -1.62
N LEU A 81 -2.56 16.58 -2.77
CA LEU A 81 -3.52 17.68 -2.91
C LEU A 81 -4.92 17.11 -2.72
N MET A 82 -5.70 17.73 -1.87
CA MET A 82 -6.98 17.21 -1.42
C MET A 82 -8.13 18.20 -1.58
N ARG A 83 -9.32 17.66 -1.81
CA ARG A 83 -10.59 18.36 -1.71
C ARG A 83 -11.52 17.53 -0.83
N TYR A 84 -11.95 18.12 0.27
CA TYR A 84 -13.04 17.61 1.10
C TYR A 84 -14.34 18.32 0.72
N GLU A 85 -15.44 17.57 0.64
CA GLU A 85 -16.76 18.11 0.33
C GLU A 85 -17.81 17.40 1.21
N SER A 86 -18.71 18.18 1.84
CA SER A 86 -19.82 17.67 2.66
C SER A 86 -20.89 18.74 2.78
N ASP A 87 -22.17 18.41 2.50
CA ASP A 87 -23.34 19.28 2.69
C ASP A 87 -23.20 20.71 2.16
N GLY A 88 -22.57 20.87 0.97
CA GLY A 88 -22.35 22.17 0.35
C GLY A 88 -21.13 22.95 0.91
N PHE A 89 -20.44 22.40 1.88
CA PHE A 89 -19.14 22.89 2.34
C PHE A 89 -18.02 22.20 1.57
N ALA A 90 -17.05 22.96 1.08
CA ALA A 90 -15.90 22.41 0.40
C ALA A 90 -14.60 23.11 0.81
N LYS A 91 -13.54 22.32 0.97
CA LYS A 91 -12.17 22.81 1.23
C LYS A 91 -11.18 22.14 0.28
N ASN A 92 -10.27 22.93 -0.24
CA ASN A 92 -9.16 22.45 -1.06
C ASN A 92 -7.85 22.85 -0.41
N GLY A 93 -6.84 22.02 -0.55
CA GLY A 93 -5.50 22.34 -0.07
C GLY A 93 -4.54 21.18 -0.09
N LEU A 94 -3.43 21.37 0.58
CA LEU A 94 -2.47 20.31 0.85
C LEU A 94 -2.99 19.42 1.97
N GLY A 95 -2.84 18.11 1.83
CA GLY A 95 -3.01 17.15 2.92
C GLY A 95 -1.73 16.92 3.72
N ASP A 96 -1.73 15.87 4.53
CA ASP A 96 -0.55 15.48 5.31
C ASP A 96 0.49 14.81 4.39
N VAL A 97 1.70 15.37 4.34
CA VAL A 97 2.82 14.84 3.56
C VAL A 97 3.43 13.65 4.28
N SER A 98 3.79 12.60 3.55
CA SER A 98 4.47 11.44 4.12
C SER A 98 5.84 11.19 3.52
N LEU A 99 6.77 10.70 4.37
CA LEU A 99 8.09 10.22 4.02
C LEU A 99 8.18 8.76 4.47
N SER A 100 8.58 7.87 3.58
CA SER A 100 8.75 6.46 3.88
C SER A 100 10.17 5.97 3.64
N LEU A 101 10.60 5.01 4.43
CA LEU A 101 11.81 4.22 4.23
C LEU A 101 11.39 2.76 4.18
N THR A 102 11.67 2.09 3.07
CA THR A 102 11.36 0.69 2.84
C THR A 102 12.65 -0.11 2.74
N ALA A 103 12.71 -1.23 3.44
CA ALA A 103 13.82 -2.16 3.41
C ALA A 103 13.34 -3.58 3.11
N THR A 104 13.87 -4.17 2.05
CA THR A 104 13.74 -5.60 1.78
C THR A 104 14.90 -6.31 2.42
N GLN A 105 14.65 -7.06 3.50
CA GLN A 105 15.71 -7.56 4.38
C GLN A 105 16.08 -9.01 4.11
N TYR A 106 15.21 -9.76 3.46
CA TYR A 106 15.39 -11.20 3.33
C TYR A 106 14.70 -11.76 2.10
N GLU A 107 15.45 -12.47 1.28
CA GLU A 107 14.95 -13.19 0.11
C GLU A 107 15.33 -14.67 0.22
N TRP A 108 14.34 -15.56 0.19
CA TRP A 108 14.52 -16.99 0.24
C TRP A 108 13.66 -17.69 -0.82
N GLY A 109 14.25 -17.97 -1.95
CA GLY A 109 13.54 -18.56 -3.08
C GLY A 109 12.38 -17.66 -3.54
N ALA A 110 11.16 -18.16 -3.44
CA ALA A 110 9.96 -17.43 -3.83
C ALA A 110 9.42 -16.48 -2.73
N LEU A 111 10.02 -16.45 -1.54
CA LEU A 111 9.59 -15.65 -0.39
C LEU A 111 10.50 -14.45 -0.20
N SER A 112 9.93 -13.26 -0.14
CA SER A 112 10.60 -12.03 0.25
C SER A 112 9.96 -11.47 1.53
N LEU A 113 10.78 -11.01 2.47
CA LEU A 113 10.34 -10.36 3.70
C LEU A 113 10.93 -8.96 3.77
N GLY A 114 10.16 -8.02 4.28
CA GLY A 114 10.66 -6.67 4.45
C GLY A 114 9.88 -5.86 5.48
N THR A 115 10.41 -4.67 5.72
CA THR A 115 9.86 -3.69 6.65
C THR A 115 9.76 -2.34 5.97
N SER A 116 8.83 -1.52 6.41
CA SER A 116 8.86 -0.10 6.09
C SER A 116 8.49 0.75 7.30
N PHE A 117 9.00 1.98 7.29
CA PHE A 117 8.68 3.01 8.26
C PHE A 117 8.16 4.22 7.51
N GLU A 118 7.00 4.73 7.91
CA GLU A 118 6.45 5.94 7.32
C GLU A 118 6.25 6.99 8.42
N PHE A 119 6.63 8.22 8.08
CA PHE A 119 6.40 9.41 8.89
C PHE A 119 5.40 10.30 8.14
N ILE A 120 4.28 10.63 8.77
CA ILE A 120 3.24 11.47 8.20
C ILE A 120 3.24 12.78 8.99
N ALA A 121 3.62 13.87 8.33
CA ALA A 121 3.72 15.18 8.94
C ALA A 121 2.36 15.91 8.89
N PRO A 122 1.93 16.64 9.94
CA PRO A 122 0.68 17.40 9.96
C PRO A 122 0.82 18.69 9.14
N THR A 123 0.96 18.55 7.83
CA THR A 123 1.18 19.67 6.89
C THR A 123 -0.09 20.13 6.20
N ALA A 124 -1.22 19.51 6.50
CA ALA A 124 -2.50 19.88 5.92
C ALA A 124 -2.82 21.36 6.14
N THR A 125 -3.29 22.02 5.08
CA THR A 125 -3.59 23.46 5.11
C THR A 125 -4.94 23.81 5.75
N ASP A 126 -5.75 22.78 6.03
CA ASP A 126 -7.04 22.90 6.73
C ASP A 126 -7.29 21.65 7.58
N ASP A 127 -8.02 21.80 8.67
CA ASP A 127 -8.30 20.73 9.64
C ASP A 127 -9.04 19.53 9.05
N VAL A 128 -9.84 19.71 8.01
CA VAL A 128 -10.57 18.62 7.34
C VAL A 128 -9.74 17.88 6.30
N LEU A 129 -8.55 18.39 5.96
CA LEU A 129 -7.65 17.83 4.97
C LEU A 129 -6.52 16.97 5.56
N GLY A 130 -6.40 16.92 6.90
CA GLY A 130 -5.37 16.16 7.57
C GLY A 130 -5.71 15.76 8.99
N SER A 131 -4.84 14.97 9.57
CA SER A 131 -5.00 14.46 10.93
C SER A 131 -4.67 15.47 12.02
N GLY A 132 -3.83 16.47 11.71
CA GLY A 132 -3.27 17.40 12.69
C GLY A 132 -2.27 16.74 13.65
N LYS A 133 -1.88 15.50 13.39
CA LYS A 133 -0.95 14.70 14.20
C LYS A 133 0.23 14.25 13.37
N MET A 134 1.43 14.35 13.93
CA MET A 134 2.59 13.62 13.44
C MET A 134 2.39 12.15 13.71
N GLN A 135 2.48 11.32 12.68
CA GLN A 135 2.32 9.87 12.80
C GLN A 135 3.62 9.15 12.46
N PHE A 136 3.85 8.06 13.18
CA PHE A 136 4.87 7.05 12.87
C PHE A 136 4.17 5.74 12.55
N SER A 137 4.49 5.15 11.41
CA SER A 137 3.79 3.98 10.88
C SER A 137 4.77 2.88 10.44
N PRO A 138 5.20 2.01 11.37
CA PRO A 138 5.97 0.82 11.02
C PRO A 138 5.10 -0.21 10.33
N SER A 139 5.69 -0.96 9.39
CA SER A 139 5.04 -2.09 8.76
C SER A 139 6.00 -3.27 8.54
N LEU A 140 5.41 -4.46 8.54
CA LEU A 140 6.04 -5.72 8.16
C LEU A 140 5.26 -6.32 6.99
N TYR A 141 5.96 -6.94 6.07
CA TYR A 141 5.33 -7.61 4.94
C TYR A 141 6.09 -8.86 4.52
N ALA A 142 5.34 -9.77 3.90
CA ALA A 142 5.86 -10.96 3.25
C ALA A 142 5.24 -11.04 1.86
N VAL A 143 6.05 -11.39 0.87
CA VAL A 143 5.61 -11.61 -0.51
C VAL A 143 6.04 -13.00 -0.94
N LEU A 144 5.10 -13.78 -1.41
CA LEU A 144 5.31 -15.13 -1.95
C LEU A 144 4.94 -15.13 -3.43
N MET A 145 5.88 -15.52 -4.27
CA MET A 145 5.67 -15.71 -5.72
C MET A 145 5.84 -17.20 -6.06
N PRO A 146 4.78 -18.03 -5.96
CA PRO A 146 4.88 -19.48 -6.17
C PRO A 146 5.13 -19.88 -7.63
N GLY A 147 5.13 -18.94 -8.55
CA GLY A 147 5.35 -19.12 -9.97
C GLY A 147 5.49 -17.78 -10.68
N GLU A 148 5.48 -17.81 -12.03
CA GLU A 148 5.75 -16.63 -12.85
C GLU A 148 4.58 -15.64 -12.91
N HIS A 149 3.36 -16.10 -12.59
CA HIS A 149 2.14 -15.33 -12.81
C HIS A 149 1.38 -14.96 -11.55
N PHE A 150 1.61 -15.65 -10.44
CA PHE A 150 0.84 -15.44 -9.23
C PHE A 150 1.71 -14.89 -8.11
N PHE A 151 1.17 -13.98 -7.35
CA PHE A 151 1.77 -13.56 -6.09
C PHE A 151 0.73 -13.45 -4.97
N LEU A 152 1.21 -13.65 -3.76
CA LEU A 152 0.51 -13.42 -2.52
C LEU A 152 1.36 -12.47 -1.67
N ALA A 153 0.84 -11.32 -1.31
CA ALA A 153 1.50 -10.44 -0.36
C ALA A 153 0.64 -10.28 0.89
N MET A 154 1.27 -10.38 2.05
CA MET A 154 0.64 -10.17 3.34
C MET A 154 1.39 -9.08 4.08
N GLY A 155 0.66 -8.19 4.74
CA GLY A 155 1.27 -7.12 5.48
C GLY A 155 0.45 -6.64 6.66
N TYR A 156 1.16 -6.13 7.64
CA TYR A 156 0.60 -5.41 8.77
C TYR A 156 1.27 -4.05 8.88
N LYS A 157 0.49 -3.00 9.03
CA LYS A 157 0.96 -1.63 9.27
C LYS A 157 0.25 -1.06 10.47
N GLN A 158 1.04 -0.52 11.40
CA GLN A 158 0.54 0.20 12.56
C GLN A 158 0.64 1.70 12.29
N TYR A 159 -0.30 2.48 12.80
CA TYR A 159 -0.31 3.94 12.76
C TYR A 159 -0.40 4.46 14.19
N TRP A 160 0.60 5.21 14.63
CA TRP A 160 0.61 5.89 15.93
C TRP A 160 0.78 7.38 15.75
N SER A 161 -0.05 8.18 16.44
CA SER A 161 0.28 9.59 16.64
C SER A 161 1.37 9.72 17.69
N VAL A 162 2.38 10.54 17.40
CA VAL A 162 3.54 10.75 18.28
C VAL A 162 3.43 12.09 18.99
N PHE A 163 3.04 13.15 18.26
CA PHE A 163 2.76 14.48 18.76
C PHE A 163 1.87 15.25 17.76
N GLY A 164 1.42 16.46 18.14
CA GLY A 164 0.61 17.32 17.26
C GLY A 164 -0.43 18.12 18.02
N ASN A 165 -1.50 18.52 17.32
CA ASN A 165 -2.58 19.33 17.90
C ASN A 165 -3.31 18.55 19.01
N GLY A 166 -3.24 19.05 20.25
CA GLY A 166 -3.86 18.43 21.42
C GLY A 166 -5.40 18.38 21.38
N ASN A 167 -6.04 19.20 20.55
CA ASN A 167 -7.49 19.19 20.33
C ASN A 167 -7.96 18.13 19.33
N ARG A 168 -7.04 17.39 18.69
CA ARG A 168 -7.32 16.29 17.77
C ARG A 168 -7.15 14.96 18.48
N ALA A 169 -8.01 14.01 18.17
CA ALA A 169 -7.91 12.67 18.71
C ALA A 169 -6.56 12.03 18.36
N ASP A 170 -6.02 11.25 19.29
CA ASP A 170 -4.85 10.45 19.03
C ASP A 170 -5.17 9.32 18.04
N ILE A 171 -4.15 8.85 17.35
CA ILE A 171 -4.27 7.80 16.35
C ILE A 171 -3.54 6.57 16.87
N ASP A 172 -4.24 5.45 16.93
CA ASP A 172 -3.70 4.13 17.19
C ASP A 172 -4.51 3.13 16.36
N LYS A 173 -4.04 2.84 15.12
CA LYS A 173 -4.76 2.02 14.14
C LYS A 173 -3.84 0.96 13.56
N GLY A 174 -4.38 -0.26 13.42
CA GLY A 174 -3.74 -1.35 12.70
C GLY A 174 -4.41 -1.59 11.36
N ARG A 175 -3.62 -1.89 10.32
CA ARG A 175 -4.12 -2.31 9.02
C ARG A 175 -3.46 -3.61 8.58
N PHE A 176 -4.28 -4.65 8.40
CA PHE A 176 -3.89 -5.89 7.75
C PHE A 176 -4.26 -5.84 6.27
N ARG A 177 -3.39 -6.37 5.43
CA ARG A 177 -3.63 -6.58 4.00
C ARG A 177 -3.23 -8.01 3.63
N ALA A 178 -3.99 -8.61 2.69
CA ALA A 178 -3.65 -9.89 2.09
C ALA A 178 -3.94 -9.79 0.59
N ILE A 179 -2.93 -9.54 -0.22
CA ILE A 179 -3.08 -9.20 -1.62
C ILE A 179 -2.84 -10.43 -2.46
N PHE A 180 -3.75 -10.70 -3.36
CA PHE A 180 -3.66 -11.79 -4.33
C PHE A 180 -3.60 -11.19 -5.72
N GLY A 181 -2.60 -11.54 -6.50
CA GLY A 181 -2.45 -10.99 -7.83
C GLY A 181 -2.06 -12.01 -8.88
N TYR A 182 -2.46 -11.70 -10.09
CA TYR A 182 -2.06 -12.37 -11.31
C TYR A 182 -1.34 -11.39 -12.23
N LEU A 183 -0.19 -11.82 -12.75
CA LEU A 183 0.68 -11.09 -13.68
C LEU A 183 0.67 -11.83 -15.02
N SER A 184 0.22 -11.16 -16.05
CA SER A 184 0.25 -11.72 -17.41
C SER A 184 1.63 -11.56 -18.05
N SER A 185 2.02 -12.51 -18.89
CA SER A 185 3.16 -12.36 -19.81
C SER A 185 3.03 -11.15 -20.76
N ASP A 186 1.81 -10.69 -21.02
CA ASP A 186 1.49 -9.53 -21.87
C ASP A 186 1.52 -8.19 -21.11
N GLN A 187 2.18 -8.16 -19.95
CA GLN A 187 2.43 -6.95 -19.16
C GLN A 187 1.18 -6.27 -18.58
N TRP A 188 0.10 -7.01 -18.36
CA TRP A 188 -1.04 -6.54 -17.57
C TRP A 188 -1.18 -7.36 -16.29
N TRP A 189 -1.85 -6.80 -15.29
CA TRP A 189 -2.12 -7.47 -14.02
C TRP A 189 -3.53 -7.22 -13.52
N VAL A 190 -3.99 -8.12 -12.67
CA VAL A 190 -5.15 -7.93 -11.81
C VAL A 190 -4.78 -8.33 -10.39
N MET A 191 -5.35 -7.63 -9.42
CA MET A 191 -5.19 -8.01 -8.02
C MET A 191 -6.42 -7.69 -7.18
N ALA A 192 -6.57 -8.47 -6.12
CA ALA A 192 -7.49 -8.23 -5.02
C ALA A 192 -6.69 -7.88 -3.77
N ASP A 193 -7.06 -6.82 -3.08
CA ASP A 193 -6.41 -6.27 -1.90
C ASP A 193 -7.42 -6.16 -0.75
N PRO A 194 -7.81 -7.28 -0.12
CA PRO A 194 -8.60 -7.25 1.09
C PRO A 194 -7.85 -6.54 2.22
N ARG A 195 -8.50 -5.53 2.80
CA ARG A 195 -7.99 -4.71 3.88
C ARG A 195 -8.87 -4.81 5.11
N TYR A 196 -8.24 -5.03 6.25
CA TYR A 196 -8.89 -5.02 7.55
C TYR A 196 -8.24 -3.96 8.43
N VAL A 197 -9.01 -2.97 8.83
CA VAL A 197 -8.55 -1.82 9.63
C VAL A 197 -9.18 -1.90 11.01
N ILE A 198 -8.37 -1.74 12.05
CA ILE A 198 -8.78 -1.71 13.45
C ILE A 198 -8.38 -0.37 14.04
N ASP A 199 -9.28 0.28 14.76
CA ASP A 199 -8.99 1.48 15.54
C ASP A 199 -8.94 1.10 17.03
N TYR A 200 -7.74 1.09 17.61
CA TYR A 200 -7.53 0.71 19.01
C TYR A 200 -7.92 1.83 19.99
N GLN A 201 -7.97 3.09 19.54
CA GLN A 201 -8.46 4.22 20.34
C GLN A 201 -10.01 4.17 20.48
N ASP A 202 -10.69 3.60 19.51
CA ASP A 202 -12.14 3.51 19.47
C ASP A 202 -12.64 2.09 19.79
N SER A 203 -12.32 1.61 21.00
CA SER A 203 -12.78 0.30 21.50
C SER A 203 -12.50 -0.87 20.55
N ALA A 204 -11.41 -0.81 19.79
CA ALA A 204 -11.01 -1.78 18.77
C ALA A 204 -12.10 -2.00 17.70
N ARG A 205 -12.87 -0.96 17.35
CA ARG A 205 -13.77 -1.02 16.20
C ARG A 205 -12.98 -1.28 14.94
N ALA A 206 -13.57 -2.01 14.03
CA ALA A 206 -12.90 -2.43 12.80
C ALA A 206 -13.81 -2.33 11.59
N HIS A 207 -13.21 -2.24 10.40
CA HIS A 207 -13.90 -2.44 9.14
C HIS A 207 -13.10 -3.30 8.18
N PHE A 208 -13.82 -3.94 7.27
CA PHE A 208 -13.27 -4.66 6.13
C PHE A 208 -13.60 -3.89 4.85
N ALA A 209 -12.56 -3.56 4.07
CA ALA A 209 -12.68 -2.77 2.84
C ALA A 209 -11.77 -3.36 1.76
N PRO A 210 -12.26 -4.31 0.95
CA PRO A 210 -11.50 -4.85 -0.17
C PRO A 210 -11.44 -3.84 -1.32
N GLU A 211 -10.29 -3.84 -2.00
CA GLU A 211 -10.08 -3.13 -3.26
C GLU A 211 -9.62 -4.11 -4.34
N PHE A 212 -9.93 -3.76 -5.59
CA PHE A 212 -9.51 -4.51 -6.78
C PHE A 212 -8.77 -3.56 -7.70
N GLU A 213 -7.73 -4.07 -8.35
CA GLU A 213 -6.94 -3.30 -9.30
C GLU A 213 -6.73 -4.09 -10.59
N ILE A 214 -6.78 -3.37 -11.70
CA ILE A 214 -6.32 -3.81 -13.00
C ILE A 214 -5.36 -2.78 -13.55
N GLY A 215 -4.24 -3.23 -14.11
CA GLY A 215 -3.25 -2.32 -14.68
C GLY A 215 -2.49 -2.95 -15.83
N THR A 216 -1.75 -2.13 -16.53
CA THR A 216 -0.89 -2.55 -17.64
C THR A 216 0.34 -1.66 -17.76
N MET A 217 1.43 -2.24 -18.28
CA MET A 217 2.57 -1.47 -18.74
C MET A 217 2.22 -0.81 -20.08
N VAL A 218 2.41 0.50 -20.17
CA VAL A 218 2.26 1.26 -21.42
C VAL A 218 3.53 1.15 -22.27
N ASN A 219 4.67 1.07 -21.58
CA ASN A 219 5.99 0.80 -22.13
C ASN A 219 6.88 0.25 -20.99
N PRO A 220 8.13 -0.19 -21.24
CA PRO A 220 9.00 -0.75 -20.19
C PRO A 220 9.28 0.16 -19.00
N GLY A 221 9.06 1.46 -19.13
CA GLY A 221 9.29 2.44 -18.06
C GLY A 221 8.03 3.14 -17.57
N ALA A 222 6.83 2.74 -17.99
CA ALA A 222 5.60 3.40 -17.53
C ALA A 222 4.42 2.44 -17.45
N SER A 223 3.58 2.65 -16.45
CA SER A 223 2.36 1.87 -16.22
C SER A 223 1.15 2.75 -15.92
N VAL A 224 -0.04 2.21 -16.16
CA VAL A 224 -1.32 2.79 -15.81
C VAL A 224 -2.18 1.71 -15.14
N TYR A 225 -2.96 2.11 -14.14
CA TYR A 225 -3.88 1.21 -13.45
C TYR A 225 -5.18 1.92 -13.04
N LEU A 226 -6.20 1.11 -12.85
CA LEU A 226 -7.48 1.48 -12.25
C LEU A 226 -7.68 0.63 -11.00
N ARG A 227 -8.05 1.26 -9.88
CA ARG A 227 -8.36 0.61 -8.61
C ARG A 227 -9.70 1.08 -8.12
N GLY A 228 -10.47 0.15 -7.52
CA GLY A 228 -11.74 0.47 -6.91
C GLY A 228 -12.11 -0.51 -5.81
N GLY A 229 -12.94 -0.06 -4.87
CA GLY A 229 -13.38 -0.86 -3.74
C GLY A 229 -14.23 -0.06 -2.78
N GLY A 230 -14.31 -0.52 -1.53
CA GLY A 230 -15.02 0.16 -0.47
C GLY A 230 -15.29 -0.73 0.72
N LYS A 231 -15.93 -0.16 1.74
CA LYS A 231 -16.27 -0.87 2.97
C LYS A 231 -17.39 -1.88 2.71
N MET A 232 -17.13 -3.14 3.02
CA MET A 232 -18.10 -4.23 2.92
C MET A 232 -18.67 -4.68 4.27
N GLY A 233 -18.06 -4.24 5.39
CA GLY A 233 -18.53 -4.62 6.72
C GLY A 233 -17.72 -4.01 7.85
N GLY A 234 -18.23 -4.20 9.08
CA GLY A 234 -17.62 -3.67 10.30
C GLY A 234 -18.31 -2.42 10.84
N ASN A 235 -17.91 -2.01 12.04
CA ASN A 235 -18.52 -0.92 12.79
C ASN A 235 -17.64 0.35 12.86
N LEU A 236 -16.39 0.28 12.39
CA LEU A 236 -15.54 1.45 12.19
C LEU A 236 -15.98 2.19 10.92
N PRO A 237 -16.10 3.52 10.91
CA PRO A 237 -16.30 4.30 9.69
C PRO A 237 -15.18 4.03 8.67
N GLY A 238 -15.55 4.02 7.40
CA GLY A 238 -14.64 3.84 6.29
C GLY A 238 -15.36 4.26 5.00
N PRO A 239 -14.66 4.39 3.87
CA PRO A 239 -15.27 4.84 2.64
C PRO A 239 -16.35 3.86 2.16
N ASP A 240 -17.53 4.36 1.83
CA ASP A 240 -18.60 3.58 1.19
C ASP A 240 -18.07 3.00 -0.12
N TRP A 241 -17.35 3.83 -0.88
CA TRP A 241 -16.59 3.38 -2.03
C TRP A 241 -15.40 4.29 -2.34
N ILE A 242 -14.41 3.74 -3.02
CA ILE A 242 -13.22 4.42 -3.51
C ILE A 242 -12.95 4.01 -4.95
N VAL A 243 -12.52 4.97 -5.76
CA VAL A 243 -11.96 4.71 -7.08
C VAL A 243 -10.70 5.55 -7.27
N SER A 244 -9.69 4.97 -7.89
CA SER A 244 -8.46 5.70 -8.24
C SER A 244 -7.92 5.25 -9.58
N VAL A 245 -7.23 6.16 -10.25
CA VAL A 245 -6.43 5.90 -11.44
C VAL A 245 -4.99 6.23 -11.07
N GLY A 246 -4.05 5.43 -11.51
CA GLY A 246 -2.63 5.72 -11.29
C GLY A 246 -1.85 5.70 -12.59
N PHE A 247 -0.87 6.57 -12.66
CA PHE A 247 0.16 6.59 -13.70
C PHE A 247 1.52 6.63 -13.03
N LYS A 248 2.40 5.70 -13.38
CA LYS A 248 3.74 5.59 -12.80
C LYS A 248 4.81 5.54 -13.88
N VAL A 249 5.87 6.30 -13.68
CA VAL A 249 7.09 6.28 -14.47
C VAL A 249 8.23 5.71 -13.62
N LEU A 250 9.07 4.94 -14.22
CA LEU A 250 10.07 4.09 -13.60
C LEU A 250 11.42 4.33 -14.23
N HIS A 251 12.48 4.02 -13.47
CA HIS A 251 13.85 4.13 -13.96
C HIS A 251 14.22 5.54 -14.44
N LEU A 252 13.85 6.54 -13.63
CA LEU A 252 14.24 7.93 -13.88
C LEU A 252 15.73 8.13 -13.66
#